data_a18a01edc6580076f96bbda57c11ee50
#
_entry.id   a18a01edc6580076f96bbda57c11ee50
#
_cell.length_a   1.000
_cell.length_b   1.000
_cell.length_c   1.000
_cell.angle_alpha   90.00
_cell.angle_beta   90.00
_cell.angle_gamma   90.00
#
_symmetry.space_group_name_H-M   'P 1'
#
loop_
_entity.id
_entity.type
_entity.pdbx_description
1 polymer ?
#
loop_
_entity_poly.entity_id
_entity_poly.type
_entity_poly.pdbx_seq_one_letter_code
_entity_poly.pdbx_strand_id
1 'polypeptide(L)'
;MKIFNTMTKKKEEFVPLEEGKVKMYVCGPTVYNFIHIGNARPMIVFDTVRRYFEYKGYDVNYVSNFTDVDDKINKKAIEEGVTADEISKRYIAECKKDMDGMNIKPATKNPLATEEICGMVDMIQTLIDKGFAYEKNGTVYYSTRKFKDYGKLSHKNLDDLRSGERSLLVSGEDEKEDPLDFVLWKPKKEGEPAWESPWSEGRPGWHIECSEMSKKYLGEQIDIHAGGEDLVFPHHENEIAQSEAANGKEFARYWMHNAFLNIDNRKMSKSLGNFRTVREISEQYDLQVLRFFMLSAHYRSPLNFSADLMEASKNGLERIVNAADNLKFLMGNAKAEAITDAEAENFAKTEEFVAGFEKAMDDDFNTADAVAAIFDLVKYINTTTDAESSKEYLQKLFDLLVKLTGVLGLIVDKKEEILDEDIEKLIEERQAARKAKDFARADAIRDELLEKGIILKDTREGVQWKRA
;
A
#
# COMPACT_ATOMS: atom_id res chain seq x y z
N MET A 1 22.08 0.02 5.06
CA MET A 1 20.89 0.55 4.36
C MET A 1 20.64 1.97 4.81
N LYS A 2 20.41 2.90 3.87
CA LYS A 2 20.13 4.32 4.16
C LYS A 2 18.72 4.68 3.76
N ILE A 3 18.08 5.54 4.56
CA ILE A 3 16.73 6.05 4.32
C ILE A 3 16.76 7.57 4.33
N PHE A 4 16.12 8.21 3.37
CA PHE A 4 15.92 9.65 3.41
C PHE A 4 14.85 9.98 4.43
N ASN A 5 15.23 10.77 5.44
CA ASN A 5 14.34 11.21 6.49
C ASN A 5 13.85 12.64 6.20
N THR A 6 12.53 12.80 5.99
CA THR A 6 11.94 14.11 5.73
C THR A 6 12.17 15.10 6.89
N MET A 7 12.23 14.58 8.13
CA MET A 7 12.49 15.38 9.32
C MET A 7 13.85 16.11 9.25
N THR A 8 14.89 15.41 8.84
CA THR A 8 16.27 15.94 8.79
C THR A 8 16.70 16.37 7.40
N LYS A 9 15.92 16.03 6.35
CA LYS A 9 16.23 16.22 4.92
C LYS A 9 17.56 15.57 4.49
N LYS A 10 17.92 14.45 5.13
CA LYS A 10 19.16 13.72 4.86
C LYS A 10 18.89 12.23 4.68
N LYS A 11 19.76 11.54 3.93
CA LYS A 11 19.84 10.09 3.97
C LYS A 11 20.61 9.67 5.23
N GLU A 12 19.97 8.86 6.04
CA GLU A 12 20.50 8.38 7.33
C GLU A 12 20.61 6.86 7.33
N GLU A 13 21.55 6.31 8.08
CA GLU A 13 21.60 4.87 8.32
C GLU A 13 20.36 4.44 9.09
N PHE A 14 19.68 3.41 8.60
CA PHE A 14 18.54 2.84 9.30
C PHE A 14 18.99 2.05 10.52
N VAL A 15 18.52 2.46 11.68
CA VAL A 15 18.73 1.79 12.97
C VAL A 15 17.36 1.57 13.59
N PRO A 16 16.88 0.31 13.71
CA PRO A 16 15.56 0.05 14.29
C PRO A 16 15.53 0.35 15.79
N LEU A 17 14.33 0.58 16.33
CA LEU A 17 14.09 0.69 17.77
C LEU A 17 14.39 -0.61 18.50
N GLU A 18 14.07 -1.73 17.86
CA GLU A 18 14.30 -3.08 18.36
C GLU A 18 15.00 -3.91 17.28
N GLU A 19 16.11 -4.56 17.63
CA GLU A 19 16.91 -5.33 16.68
C GLU A 19 16.07 -6.39 15.97
N GLY A 20 16.19 -6.45 14.63
CA GLY A 20 15.46 -7.40 13.80
C GLY A 20 13.99 -7.08 13.58
N LYS A 21 13.44 -5.99 14.14
CA LYS A 21 12.05 -5.59 13.98
C LYS A 21 11.90 -4.20 13.39
N VAL A 22 10.80 -3.97 12.69
CA VAL A 22 10.43 -2.65 12.15
C VAL A 22 8.97 -2.37 12.46
N LYS A 23 8.70 -1.26 13.14
CA LYS A 23 7.38 -0.71 13.40
C LYS A 23 7.08 0.37 12.38
N MET A 24 6.14 0.12 11.48
CA MET A 24 5.83 1.01 10.37
C MET A 24 4.35 1.37 10.32
N TYR A 25 4.05 2.66 10.37
CA TYR A 25 2.71 3.20 10.17
C TYR A 25 2.62 3.96 8.85
N VAL A 26 1.62 3.64 8.05
CA VAL A 26 1.34 4.33 6.79
C VAL A 26 -0.09 4.83 6.80
N CYS A 27 -0.28 6.15 6.69
CA CYS A 27 -1.61 6.74 6.66
C CYS A 27 -2.43 6.19 5.49
N GLY A 28 -3.58 5.62 5.82
CA GLY A 28 -4.49 5.01 4.86
C GLY A 28 -5.49 6.01 4.24
N PRO A 29 -6.30 5.56 3.29
CA PRO A 29 -7.25 6.41 2.60
C PRO A 29 -8.52 6.66 3.41
N THR A 30 -9.19 7.80 3.15
CA THR A 30 -10.58 8.02 3.51
C THR A 30 -11.48 7.25 2.54
N VAL A 31 -12.34 6.37 3.07
CA VAL A 31 -13.08 5.38 2.30
C VAL A 31 -14.49 5.87 1.92
N TYR A 32 -14.55 6.88 1.06
CA TYR A 32 -15.82 7.44 0.57
C TYR A 32 -16.04 7.21 -0.93
N ASN A 33 -15.06 6.71 -1.66
CA ASN A 33 -15.12 6.45 -3.10
C ASN A 33 -14.02 5.47 -3.49
N PHE A 34 -14.02 4.99 -4.76
CA PHE A 34 -12.89 4.27 -5.33
C PHE A 34 -11.60 5.06 -5.14
N ILE A 35 -10.52 4.35 -4.82
CA ILE A 35 -9.19 4.97 -4.70
C ILE A 35 -8.70 5.44 -6.07
N HIS A 36 -8.04 6.58 -6.08
CA HIS A 36 -7.39 7.08 -7.28
C HIS A 36 -5.93 6.66 -7.36
N ILE A 37 -5.32 6.77 -8.54
CA ILE A 37 -3.93 6.37 -8.77
C ILE A 37 -2.93 7.10 -7.86
N GLY A 38 -3.27 8.30 -7.38
CA GLY A 38 -2.46 9.01 -6.38
C GLY A 38 -2.47 8.32 -5.01
N ASN A 39 -3.58 7.66 -4.61
CA ASN A 39 -3.62 6.84 -3.40
C ASN A 39 -2.87 5.51 -3.59
N ALA A 40 -2.88 4.97 -4.81
CA ALA A 40 -2.17 3.73 -5.13
C ALA A 40 -0.64 3.90 -4.96
N ARG A 41 -0.09 5.09 -5.23
CA ARG A 41 1.34 5.33 -5.15
C ARG A 41 1.94 5.03 -3.78
N PRO A 42 1.50 5.65 -2.66
CA PRO A 42 2.00 5.31 -1.33
C PRO A 42 1.77 3.84 -0.98
N MET A 43 0.62 3.25 -1.36
CA MET A 43 0.35 1.84 -1.10
C MET A 43 1.40 0.93 -1.75
N ILE A 44 1.73 1.14 -3.03
CA ILE A 44 2.73 0.36 -3.77
C ILE A 44 4.14 0.61 -3.23
N VAL A 45 4.50 1.89 -3.00
CA VAL A 45 5.84 2.27 -2.52
C VAL A 45 6.11 1.65 -1.15
N PHE A 46 5.22 1.83 -0.19
CA PHE A 46 5.46 1.38 1.17
C PHE A 46 5.24 -0.13 1.37
N ASP A 47 4.44 -0.78 0.52
CA ASP A 47 4.44 -2.25 0.40
C ASP A 47 5.81 -2.76 -0.09
N THR A 48 6.43 -2.08 -1.05
CA THR A 48 7.77 -2.44 -1.55
C THR A 48 8.85 -2.21 -0.47
N VAL A 49 8.77 -1.11 0.28
CA VAL A 49 9.63 -0.85 1.44
C VAL A 49 9.50 -1.98 2.47
N ARG A 50 8.27 -2.35 2.84
CA ARG A 50 8.00 -3.49 3.72
C ARG A 50 8.62 -4.79 3.20
N ARG A 51 8.39 -5.12 1.93
CA ARG A 51 8.92 -6.35 1.31
C ARG A 51 10.44 -6.39 1.32
N TYR A 52 11.08 -5.25 1.12
CA TYR A 52 12.54 -5.19 1.17
C TYR A 52 13.08 -5.37 2.60
N PHE A 53 12.45 -4.79 3.62
CA PHE A 53 12.80 -5.08 5.01
C PHE A 53 12.66 -6.57 5.34
N GLU A 54 11.55 -7.19 4.93
CA GLU A 54 11.32 -8.62 5.10
C GLU A 54 12.39 -9.45 4.35
N TYR A 55 12.78 -9.06 3.13
CA TYR A 55 13.88 -9.66 2.36
C TYR A 55 15.20 -9.58 3.10
N LYS A 56 15.48 -8.49 3.81
CA LYS A 56 16.66 -8.30 4.66
C LYS A 56 16.55 -9.00 6.02
N GLY A 57 15.48 -9.73 6.27
CA GLY A 57 15.28 -10.55 7.48
C GLY A 57 14.61 -9.85 8.65
N TYR A 58 14.05 -8.65 8.47
CA TYR A 58 13.31 -7.97 9.53
C TYR A 58 11.88 -8.51 9.66
N ASP A 59 11.40 -8.58 10.91
CA ASP A 59 9.99 -8.75 11.23
C ASP A 59 9.29 -7.38 11.19
N VAL A 60 8.41 -7.19 10.21
CA VAL A 60 7.78 -5.88 9.95
C VAL A 60 6.34 -5.87 10.46
N ASN A 61 6.09 -5.09 11.52
CA ASN A 61 4.74 -4.76 11.95
C ASN A 61 4.24 -3.54 11.15
N TYR A 62 3.48 -3.80 10.09
CA TYR A 62 2.95 -2.81 9.17
C TYR A 62 1.50 -2.50 9.48
N VAL A 63 1.21 -1.27 9.90
CA VAL A 63 -0.14 -0.79 10.22
C VAL A 63 -0.54 0.30 9.22
N SER A 64 -1.72 0.16 8.65
CA SER A 64 -2.33 1.18 7.78
C SER A 64 -3.83 1.21 8.03
N ASN A 65 -4.35 2.38 8.41
CA ASN A 65 -5.75 2.54 8.78
C ASN A 65 -6.67 2.69 7.56
N PHE A 66 -7.97 2.58 7.82
CA PHE A 66 -9.01 3.18 6.99
C PHE A 66 -9.71 4.28 7.79
N THR A 67 -9.73 5.50 7.25
CA THR A 67 -10.56 6.58 7.80
C THR A 67 -11.99 6.37 7.32
N ASP A 68 -12.83 5.81 8.20
CA ASP A 68 -14.22 5.43 7.95
C ASP A 68 -15.23 6.39 8.60
N VAL A 69 -14.74 7.52 9.13
CA VAL A 69 -15.54 8.66 9.63
C VAL A 69 -14.95 9.97 9.11
N ASP A 70 -15.67 10.67 8.23
CA ASP A 70 -15.21 11.93 7.61
C ASP A 70 -16.40 12.68 6.99
N ASP A 71 -16.29 14.01 6.83
CA ASP A 71 -17.31 14.84 6.17
C ASP A 71 -17.64 14.35 4.76
N LYS A 72 -16.66 13.80 4.02
CA LYS A 72 -16.87 13.28 2.66
C LYS A 72 -17.70 12.01 2.65
N ILE A 73 -17.55 11.16 3.66
CA ILE A 73 -18.36 9.94 3.83
C ILE A 73 -19.79 10.33 4.15
N ASN A 74 -19.99 11.25 5.09
CA ASN A 74 -21.33 11.73 5.47
C ASN A 74 -22.04 12.36 4.27
N LYS A 75 -21.36 13.23 3.52
CA LYS A 75 -21.90 13.84 2.31
C LYS A 75 -22.32 12.79 1.28
N LYS A 76 -21.47 11.80 1.04
CA LYS A 76 -21.75 10.70 0.10
C LYS A 76 -22.95 9.86 0.55
N ALA A 77 -23.05 9.57 1.85
CA ALA A 77 -24.17 8.84 2.43
C ALA A 77 -25.49 9.57 2.23
N ILE A 78 -25.52 10.88 2.46
CA ILE A 78 -26.69 11.72 2.22
C ILE A 78 -27.06 11.74 0.73
N GLU A 79 -26.09 11.90 -0.17
CA GLU A 79 -26.31 11.91 -1.62
C GLU A 79 -26.90 10.60 -2.14
N GLU A 80 -26.51 9.45 -1.56
CA GLU A 80 -26.98 8.13 -1.97
C GLU A 80 -28.20 7.63 -1.16
N GLY A 81 -28.60 8.32 -0.10
CA GLY A 81 -29.70 7.91 0.78
C GLY A 81 -29.42 6.65 1.60
N VAL A 82 -28.16 6.43 1.97
CA VAL A 82 -27.68 5.30 2.77
C VAL A 82 -26.95 5.79 4.02
N THR A 83 -26.48 4.88 4.88
CA THR A 83 -25.71 5.23 6.07
C THR A 83 -24.24 5.45 5.77
N ALA A 84 -23.54 6.21 6.61
CA ALA A 84 -22.08 6.38 6.52
C ALA A 84 -21.34 5.04 6.64
N ASP A 85 -21.83 4.13 7.49
CA ASP A 85 -21.29 2.78 7.66
C ASP A 85 -21.40 1.94 6.37
N GLU A 86 -22.52 2.02 5.65
CA GLU A 86 -22.70 1.33 4.36
C GLU A 86 -21.72 1.86 3.30
N ILE A 87 -21.49 3.18 3.26
CA ILE A 87 -20.49 3.79 2.36
C ILE A 87 -19.10 3.27 2.70
N SER A 88 -18.70 3.36 3.96
CA SER A 88 -17.37 2.96 4.42
C SER A 88 -17.09 1.49 4.14
N LYS A 89 -18.00 0.60 4.51
CA LYS A 89 -17.87 -0.85 4.27
C LYS A 89 -17.73 -1.18 2.79
N ARG A 90 -18.55 -0.53 1.95
CA ARG A 90 -18.49 -0.71 0.49
C ARG A 90 -17.11 -0.33 -0.05
N TYR A 91 -16.64 0.88 0.26
CA TYR A 91 -15.39 1.37 -0.31
C TYR A 91 -14.14 0.78 0.34
N ILE A 92 -14.20 0.26 1.56
CA ILE A 92 -13.15 -0.61 2.12
C ILE A 92 -13.03 -1.90 1.29
N ALA A 93 -14.15 -2.56 0.97
CA ALA A 93 -14.14 -3.78 0.16
C ALA A 93 -13.58 -3.52 -1.24
N GLU A 94 -14.00 -2.42 -1.89
CA GLU A 94 -13.50 -2.03 -3.21
C GLU A 94 -12.02 -1.64 -3.17
N CYS A 95 -11.57 -0.94 -2.12
CA CYS A 95 -10.16 -0.61 -1.92
C CYS A 95 -9.30 -1.87 -1.77
N LYS A 96 -9.74 -2.84 -0.97
CA LYS A 96 -9.04 -4.11 -0.79
C LYS A 96 -8.94 -4.87 -2.11
N LYS A 97 -10.00 -4.90 -2.92
CA LYS A 97 -9.97 -5.52 -4.25
C LYS A 97 -8.95 -4.85 -5.18
N ASP A 98 -8.87 -3.52 -5.17
CA ASP A 98 -7.88 -2.79 -5.95
C ASP A 98 -6.45 -3.05 -5.43
N MET A 99 -6.28 -3.14 -4.09
CA MET A 99 -5.00 -3.50 -3.46
C MET A 99 -4.55 -4.92 -3.86
N ASP A 100 -5.47 -5.90 -3.85
CA ASP A 100 -5.17 -7.28 -4.27
C ASP A 100 -4.72 -7.32 -5.73
N GLY A 101 -5.39 -6.60 -6.64
CA GLY A 101 -4.99 -6.49 -8.04
C GLY A 101 -3.59 -5.88 -8.22
N MET A 102 -3.19 -4.95 -7.35
CA MET A 102 -1.85 -4.39 -7.30
C MET A 102 -0.84 -5.27 -6.55
N ASN A 103 -1.23 -6.44 -6.05
CA ASN A 103 -0.42 -7.32 -5.19
C ASN A 103 0.14 -6.61 -3.94
N ILE A 104 -0.67 -5.77 -3.31
CA ILE A 104 -0.33 -5.18 -2.02
C ILE A 104 -0.51 -6.25 -0.92
N LYS A 105 0.51 -6.51 -0.15
CA LYS A 105 0.41 -7.45 0.98
C LYS A 105 -0.59 -6.92 2.02
N PRO A 106 -1.47 -7.78 2.58
CA PRO A 106 -2.32 -7.40 3.69
C PRO A 106 -1.49 -6.78 4.82
N ALA A 107 -1.94 -5.65 5.37
CA ALA A 107 -1.28 -5.06 6.53
C ALA A 107 -1.35 -6.01 7.74
N THR A 108 -0.42 -5.89 8.68
CA THR A 108 -0.49 -6.61 9.96
C THR A 108 -1.78 -6.24 10.69
N LYS A 109 -2.17 -4.97 10.58
CA LYS A 109 -3.45 -4.47 11.07
C LYS A 109 -3.94 -3.32 10.18
N ASN A 110 -5.23 -3.34 9.86
CA ASN A 110 -5.96 -2.21 9.27
C ASN A 110 -7.00 -1.72 10.29
N PRO A 111 -6.64 -0.83 11.22
CA PRO A 111 -7.62 -0.28 12.16
C PRO A 111 -8.64 0.62 11.47
N LEU A 112 -9.86 0.66 11.99
CA LEU A 112 -10.93 1.56 11.60
C LEU A 112 -11.03 2.70 12.62
N ALA A 113 -11.14 3.94 12.17
CA ALA A 113 -11.26 5.08 13.08
C ALA A 113 -12.48 4.94 14.01
N THR A 114 -13.60 4.41 13.50
CA THR A 114 -14.83 4.19 14.28
C THR A 114 -14.69 3.14 15.40
N GLU A 115 -13.72 2.23 15.30
CA GLU A 115 -13.44 1.21 16.32
C GLU A 115 -12.52 1.73 17.43
N GLU A 116 -11.88 2.90 17.25
CA GLU A 116 -10.82 3.43 18.12
C GLU A 116 -11.21 4.71 18.84
N ILE A 117 -12.48 5.07 18.86
CA ILE A 117 -13.01 6.32 19.45
C ILE A 117 -12.62 6.48 20.93
N CYS A 118 -12.71 5.42 21.74
CA CYS A 118 -12.37 5.49 23.17
C CYS A 118 -10.91 5.89 23.37
N GLY A 119 -9.97 5.31 22.62
CA GLY A 119 -8.55 5.66 22.69
C GLY A 119 -8.28 7.10 22.25
N MET A 120 -9.01 7.58 21.23
CA MET A 120 -8.92 8.98 20.79
C MET A 120 -9.41 9.93 21.86
N VAL A 121 -10.53 9.62 22.53
CA VAL A 121 -11.05 10.43 23.67
C VAL A 121 -10.04 10.46 24.80
N ASP A 122 -9.43 9.34 25.15
CA ASP A 122 -8.40 9.26 26.21
C ASP A 122 -7.15 10.07 25.85
N MET A 123 -6.71 10.02 24.58
CA MET A 123 -5.57 10.82 24.13
C MET A 123 -5.90 12.32 24.15
N ILE A 124 -7.08 12.73 23.71
CA ILE A 124 -7.53 14.12 23.75
C ILE A 124 -7.59 14.61 25.19
N GLN A 125 -8.15 13.82 26.11
CA GLN A 125 -8.17 14.18 27.54
C GLN A 125 -6.76 14.35 28.10
N THR A 126 -5.83 13.47 27.74
CA THR A 126 -4.42 13.60 28.12
C THR A 126 -3.82 14.91 27.63
N LEU A 127 -4.15 15.35 26.40
CA LEU A 127 -3.69 16.62 25.85
C LEU A 127 -4.28 17.82 26.59
N ILE A 128 -5.55 17.76 27.00
CA ILE A 128 -6.20 18.79 27.81
C ILE A 128 -5.53 18.88 29.18
N ASP A 129 -5.35 17.75 29.88
CA ASP A 129 -4.77 17.69 31.24
C ASP A 129 -3.32 18.21 31.25
N LYS A 130 -2.58 18.00 30.15
CA LYS A 130 -1.21 18.54 29.97
C LYS A 130 -1.19 19.98 29.46
N GLY A 131 -2.36 20.56 29.18
CA GLY A 131 -2.50 21.96 28.74
C GLY A 131 -2.18 22.22 27.27
N PHE A 132 -2.11 21.19 26.43
CA PHE A 132 -1.91 21.32 24.98
C PHE A 132 -3.22 21.43 24.18
N ALA A 133 -4.36 21.19 24.82
CA ALA A 133 -5.67 21.31 24.20
C ALA A 133 -6.63 22.04 25.12
N TYR A 134 -7.71 22.59 24.55
CA TYR A 134 -8.78 23.28 25.28
C TYR A 134 -10.14 22.99 24.65
N GLU A 135 -11.17 22.98 25.50
CA GLU A 135 -12.57 22.82 25.08
C GLU A 135 -13.24 24.19 24.96
N LYS A 136 -14.07 24.34 23.92
CA LYS A 136 -14.91 25.52 23.73
C LYS A 136 -16.21 25.13 23.01
N ASN A 137 -17.33 25.32 23.70
CA ASN A 137 -18.68 25.01 23.20
C ASN A 137 -18.84 23.58 22.64
N GLY A 138 -18.25 22.59 23.31
CA GLY A 138 -18.28 21.17 22.92
C GLY A 138 -17.27 20.77 21.86
N THR A 139 -16.51 21.72 21.27
CA THR A 139 -15.38 21.45 20.37
C THR A 139 -14.08 21.44 21.16
N VAL A 140 -13.21 20.47 20.90
CA VAL A 140 -11.85 20.46 21.46
C VAL A 140 -10.84 20.84 20.39
N TYR A 141 -10.01 21.82 20.73
CA TYR A 141 -8.94 22.32 19.86
C TYR A 141 -7.57 22.00 20.44
N TYR A 142 -6.62 21.67 19.58
CA TYR A 142 -5.21 21.63 19.93
C TYR A 142 -4.60 23.03 19.89
N SER A 143 -3.90 23.42 20.95
CA SER A 143 -3.23 24.72 21.04
C SER A 143 -1.84 24.66 20.44
N THR A 144 -1.74 24.96 19.15
CA THR A 144 -0.53 24.75 18.34
C THR A 144 0.70 25.46 18.87
N ARG A 145 0.54 26.69 19.40
CA ARG A 145 1.66 27.50 19.96
C ARG A 145 2.26 26.94 21.25
N LYS A 146 1.55 26.06 21.94
CA LYS A 146 2.09 25.43 23.15
C LYS A 146 3.09 24.34 22.85
N PHE A 147 3.06 23.75 21.64
CA PHE A 147 4.06 22.82 21.15
C PHE A 147 5.21 23.58 20.47
N LYS A 148 6.31 23.76 21.18
CA LYS A 148 7.42 24.63 20.75
C LYS A 148 8.08 24.21 19.43
N ASP A 149 8.07 22.90 19.14
CA ASP A 149 8.71 22.31 17.97
C ASP A 149 7.73 22.15 16.79
N TYR A 150 6.56 22.81 16.82
CA TYR A 150 5.61 22.75 15.71
C TYR A 150 6.21 23.35 14.43
N GLY A 151 6.11 22.62 13.33
CA GLY A 151 6.73 22.97 12.07
C GLY A 151 8.07 22.27 11.83
N LYS A 152 8.55 21.41 12.75
CA LYS A 152 9.86 20.75 12.62
C LYS A 152 9.93 19.76 11.44
N LEU A 153 8.84 19.08 11.09
CA LEU A 153 8.78 18.18 9.94
C LEU A 153 8.66 18.93 8.61
N SER A 154 7.71 19.86 8.57
CA SER A 154 7.41 20.65 7.36
C SER A 154 8.43 21.75 7.10
N HIS A 155 9.28 22.07 8.09
CA HIS A 155 10.20 23.20 8.10
C HIS A 155 9.51 24.56 7.86
N LYS A 156 8.26 24.66 8.32
CA LYS A 156 7.47 25.89 8.22
C LYS A 156 7.56 26.68 9.52
N ASN A 157 7.72 27.98 9.40
CA ASN A 157 7.61 28.88 10.53
C ASN A 157 6.13 29.20 10.80
N LEU A 158 5.70 29.15 12.05
CA LEU A 158 4.33 29.49 12.48
C LEU A 158 3.90 30.89 12.03
N ASP A 159 4.82 31.86 12.07
CA ASP A 159 4.49 33.25 11.70
C ASP A 159 4.31 33.41 10.20
N ASP A 160 5.01 32.63 9.38
CA ASP A 160 4.82 32.61 7.93
C ASP A 160 3.48 31.95 7.53
N LEU A 161 2.98 31.02 8.33
CA LEU A 161 1.68 30.38 8.10
C LEU A 161 0.51 31.36 8.30
N ARG A 162 0.65 32.35 9.17
CA ARG A 162 -0.36 33.40 9.37
C ARG A 162 -0.55 34.29 8.15
N SER A 163 0.51 34.57 7.39
CA SER A 163 0.45 35.43 6.19
C SER A 163 -0.29 34.78 5.02
N GLY A 164 -0.51 33.45 5.05
CA GLY A 164 -1.24 32.65 4.05
C GLY A 164 -2.71 32.36 4.40
N GLU A 165 -3.29 32.99 5.39
CA GLU A 165 -4.55 32.65 6.10
C GLU A 165 -5.81 32.49 5.23
N ARG A 166 -5.85 32.92 3.98
CA ARG A 166 -7.08 32.81 3.16
C ARG A 166 -7.48 31.37 2.78
N SER A 167 -6.60 30.39 2.94
CA SER A 167 -6.86 28.99 2.56
C SER A 167 -7.10 28.04 3.74
N LEU A 168 -6.87 28.47 4.99
CA LEU A 168 -6.99 27.64 6.19
C LEU A 168 -8.32 27.86 6.96
N LEU A 169 -9.09 28.89 6.59
CA LEU A 169 -10.39 29.15 7.21
C LEU A 169 -11.43 28.17 6.69
N VAL A 170 -11.70 27.12 7.45
CA VAL A 170 -12.88 26.27 7.27
C VAL A 170 -14.03 26.93 8.04
N SER A 171 -15.20 27.05 7.42
CA SER A 171 -16.40 27.70 7.99
C SER A 171 -16.76 27.09 9.36
N GLY A 172 -16.94 27.93 10.37
CA GLY A 172 -17.33 27.57 11.75
C GLY A 172 -16.21 27.75 12.78
N GLU A 173 -15.12 28.46 12.44
CA GLU A 173 -13.88 28.55 13.23
C GLU A 173 -13.72 29.85 14.02
N ASP A 174 -14.79 30.62 14.24
CA ASP A 174 -14.76 31.87 15.03
C ASP A 174 -14.44 31.68 16.52
N GLU A 175 -14.25 30.42 16.96
CA GLU A 175 -14.07 30.08 18.36
C GLU A 175 -12.64 29.68 18.75
N LYS A 176 -11.70 29.58 17.80
CA LYS A 176 -10.30 29.26 18.06
C LYS A 176 -9.60 30.41 18.82
N GLU A 177 -8.71 30.03 19.76
CA GLU A 177 -7.83 31.02 20.42
C GLU A 177 -6.72 31.52 19.48
N ASP A 178 -6.21 30.66 18.59
CA ASP A 178 -5.27 30.99 17.52
C ASP A 178 -5.74 30.37 16.19
N PRO A 179 -5.66 31.07 15.06
CA PRO A 179 -6.04 30.53 13.75
C PRO A 179 -5.33 29.24 13.34
N LEU A 180 -4.15 28.96 13.91
CA LEU A 180 -3.37 27.77 13.64
C LEU A 180 -3.82 26.56 14.48
N ASP A 181 -4.69 26.76 15.49
CA ASP A 181 -5.22 25.68 16.29
C ASP A 181 -6.08 24.77 15.41
N PHE A 182 -6.04 23.48 15.66
CA PHE A 182 -6.78 22.51 14.87
C PHE A 182 -7.70 21.65 15.76
N VAL A 183 -8.76 21.14 15.13
CA VAL A 183 -9.81 20.41 15.86
C VAL A 183 -9.38 18.99 16.19
N LEU A 184 -9.57 18.60 17.44
CA LEU A 184 -9.40 17.25 17.95
C LEU A 184 -10.75 16.52 18.11
N TRP A 185 -11.81 17.25 18.47
CA TRP A 185 -13.18 16.74 18.62
C TRP A 185 -14.19 17.76 18.12
N LYS A 186 -15.21 17.30 17.39
CA LYS A 186 -16.30 18.14 16.83
C LYS A 186 -17.63 17.70 17.41
N PRO A 187 -18.51 18.64 17.84
CA PRO A 187 -19.88 18.32 18.19
C PRO A 187 -20.63 17.71 17.00
N LYS A 188 -21.60 16.86 17.32
CA LYS A 188 -22.50 16.23 16.37
C LYS A 188 -23.26 17.25 15.53
N LYS A 189 -23.38 16.98 14.25
CA LYS A 189 -24.36 17.61 13.36
C LYS A 189 -25.48 16.62 13.03
N GLU A 190 -26.64 17.15 12.65
CA GLU A 190 -27.79 16.33 12.27
C GLU A 190 -27.42 15.38 11.11
N GLY A 191 -27.76 14.10 11.27
CA GLY A 191 -27.48 13.06 10.26
C GLY A 191 -26.06 12.49 10.26
N GLU A 192 -25.14 12.98 11.13
CA GLU A 192 -23.80 12.42 11.26
C GLU A 192 -23.72 11.33 12.33
N PRO A 193 -22.86 10.31 12.13
CA PRO A 193 -22.50 9.40 13.23
C PRO A 193 -21.81 10.17 14.35
N ALA A 194 -22.11 9.80 15.60
CA ALA A 194 -21.54 10.46 16.76
C ALA A 194 -21.37 9.50 17.92
N TRP A 195 -20.44 9.84 18.81
CA TRP A 195 -20.08 9.09 20.01
C TRP A 195 -20.09 10.00 21.22
N GLU A 196 -20.32 9.43 22.37
CA GLU A 196 -20.23 10.16 23.65
C GLU A 196 -18.78 10.53 23.96
N SER A 197 -18.58 11.73 24.48
CA SER A 197 -17.33 12.20 25.03
C SER A 197 -17.58 13.12 26.23
N PRO A 198 -16.53 13.43 27.05
CA PRO A 198 -16.68 14.38 28.17
C PRO A 198 -17.09 15.80 27.74
N TRP A 199 -16.90 16.15 26.46
CA TRP A 199 -17.10 17.52 25.97
C TRP A 199 -18.45 17.69 25.22
N SER A 200 -18.79 16.72 24.41
CA SER A 200 -20.05 16.69 23.66
C SER A 200 -20.28 15.32 23.02
N GLU A 201 -21.52 15.00 22.66
CA GLU A 201 -21.79 13.97 21.67
C GLU A 201 -21.23 14.47 20.32
N GLY A 202 -20.35 13.70 19.68
CA GLY A 202 -19.63 14.19 18.51
C GLY A 202 -18.70 13.16 17.86
N ARG A 203 -17.69 13.62 17.17
CA ARG A 203 -16.73 12.81 16.45
C ARG A 203 -15.32 13.37 16.46
N PRO A 204 -14.28 12.52 16.25
CA PRO A 204 -12.88 12.97 16.25
C PRO A 204 -12.58 13.89 15.05
N GLY A 205 -11.57 14.73 15.25
CA GLY A 205 -10.86 15.38 14.15
C GLY A 205 -9.98 14.38 13.40
N TRP A 206 -9.67 14.67 12.16
CA TRP A 206 -8.93 13.77 11.27
C TRP A 206 -7.52 13.39 11.78
N HIS A 207 -6.83 14.31 12.46
CA HIS A 207 -5.41 14.10 12.81
C HIS A 207 -5.21 13.19 14.02
N ILE A 208 -6.18 13.14 14.96
CA ILE A 208 -6.06 12.34 16.18
C ILE A 208 -6.15 10.84 15.90
N GLU A 209 -6.82 10.46 14.81
CA GLU A 209 -7.01 9.07 14.41
C GLU A 209 -5.69 8.32 14.29
N CYS A 210 -4.79 8.83 13.44
CA CYS A 210 -3.50 8.17 13.17
C CYS A 210 -2.57 8.20 14.38
N SER A 211 -2.59 9.26 15.19
CA SER A 211 -1.80 9.35 16.43
C SER A 211 -2.21 8.27 17.43
N GLU A 212 -3.51 8.08 17.64
CA GLU A 212 -4.04 7.07 18.56
C GLU A 212 -3.78 5.66 18.03
N MET A 213 -4.18 5.38 16.77
CA MET A 213 -4.04 4.06 16.18
C MET A 213 -2.57 3.62 16.08
N SER A 214 -1.65 4.54 15.77
CA SER A 214 -0.22 4.26 15.80
C SER A 214 0.24 3.88 17.20
N LYS A 215 -0.13 4.65 18.21
CA LYS A 215 0.19 4.35 19.60
C LYS A 215 -0.34 3.00 20.05
N LYS A 216 -1.60 2.70 19.75
CA LYS A 216 -2.25 1.46 20.15
C LYS A 216 -1.60 0.21 19.58
N TYR A 217 -1.29 0.22 18.28
CA TYR A 217 -0.83 -0.97 17.57
C TYR A 217 0.69 -1.10 17.46
N LEU A 218 1.43 0.00 17.59
CA LEU A 218 2.88 0.03 17.43
C LEU A 218 3.62 0.56 18.66
N GLY A 219 2.91 1.25 19.57
CA GLY A 219 3.48 1.86 20.76
C GLY A 219 3.73 3.36 20.62
N GLU A 220 4.25 3.98 21.70
CA GLU A 220 4.44 5.43 21.77
C GLU A 220 5.52 5.98 20.85
N GLN A 221 6.44 5.12 20.40
CA GLN A 221 7.49 5.44 19.44
C GLN A 221 7.56 4.35 18.39
N ILE A 222 7.70 4.76 17.11
CA ILE A 222 7.78 3.87 15.97
C ILE A 222 9.04 4.12 15.14
N ASP A 223 9.42 3.15 14.31
CA ASP A 223 10.58 3.31 13.43
C ASP A 223 10.26 4.23 12.26
N ILE A 224 9.19 3.95 11.51
CA ILE A 224 8.85 4.65 10.28
C ILE A 224 7.40 5.12 10.31
N HIS A 225 7.19 6.41 10.06
CA HIS A 225 5.90 6.97 9.70
C HIS A 225 5.93 7.45 8.25
N ALA A 226 4.93 7.07 7.45
CA ALA A 226 4.99 7.30 6.01
C ALA A 226 3.64 7.68 5.38
N GLY A 227 3.70 8.31 4.20
CA GLY A 227 2.53 8.70 3.41
C GLY A 227 2.90 9.50 2.16
N GLY A 228 1.91 10.14 1.54
CA GLY A 228 2.13 11.11 0.46
C GLY A 228 2.76 12.41 0.97
N GLU A 229 3.48 13.12 0.13
CA GLU A 229 4.10 14.40 0.51
C GLU A 229 3.08 15.50 0.85
N ASP A 230 1.82 15.35 0.42
CA ASP A 230 0.70 16.22 0.80
C ASP A 230 0.32 16.09 2.27
N LEU A 231 0.66 14.96 2.91
CA LEU A 231 0.42 14.72 4.32
C LEU A 231 1.47 15.36 5.24
N VAL A 232 2.64 15.76 4.72
CA VAL A 232 3.69 16.41 5.53
C VAL A 232 3.13 17.55 6.35
N PHE A 233 2.28 18.38 5.71
CA PHE A 233 1.58 19.47 6.37
C PHE A 233 0.15 19.63 5.79
N PRO A 234 -0.88 19.74 6.66
CA PRO A 234 -0.76 19.82 8.12
C PRO A 234 -0.79 18.45 8.84
N HIS A 235 -1.14 17.34 8.17
CA HIS A 235 -1.55 16.08 8.82
C HIS A 235 -0.45 15.49 9.72
N HIS A 236 0.71 15.15 9.16
CA HIS A 236 1.82 14.54 9.92
C HIS A 236 2.44 15.51 10.93
N GLU A 237 2.49 16.81 10.62
CA GLU A 237 2.92 17.81 11.61
C GLU A 237 2.01 17.83 12.83
N ASN A 238 0.68 17.74 12.62
CA ASN A 238 -0.32 17.68 13.68
C ASN A 238 -0.23 16.38 14.47
N GLU A 239 0.03 15.25 13.80
CA GLU A 239 0.25 13.97 14.49
C GLU A 239 1.47 14.00 15.39
N ILE A 240 2.57 14.62 14.96
CA ILE A 240 3.76 14.84 15.79
C ILE A 240 3.38 15.63 17.05
N ALA A 241 2.71 16.75 16.87
CA ALA A 241 2.32 17.61 17.97
C ALA A 241 1.45 16.85 18.98
N GLN A 242 0.45 16.10 18.50
CA GLN A 242 -0.42 15.28 19.34
C GLN A 242 0.34 14.18 20.07
N SER A 243 1.08 13.36 19.34
CA SER A 243 1.75 12.17 19.88
C SER A 243 2.87 12.54 20.85
N GLU A 244 3.71 13.52 20.51
CA GLU A 244 4.83 13.92 21.38
C GLU A 244 4.35 14.67 22.61
N ALA A 245 3.34 15.53 22.49
CA ALA A 245 2.76 16.18 23.66
C ALA A 245 2.06 15.18 24.60
N ALA A 246 1.32 14.22 24.05
CA ALA A 246 0.64 13.20 24.84
C ALA A 246 1.61 12.23 25.53
N ASN A 247 2.65 11.77 24.82
CA ASN A 247 3.52 10.70 25.29
C ASN A 247 4.85 11.19 25.90
N GLY A 248 5.29 12.44 25.61
CA GLY A 248 6.57 12.99 26.08
C GLY A 248 7.80 12.34 25.44
N LYS A 249 7.64 11.74 24.26
CA LYS A 249 8.70 11.05 23.50
C LYS A 249 8.60 11.42 22.05
N GLU A 250 9.73 11.31 21.32
CA GLU A 250 9.75 11.38 19.88
C GLU A 250 8.78 10.34 19.28
N PHE A 251 7.95 10.75 18.32
CA PHE A 251 6.92 9.90 17.76
C PHE A 251 7.48 8.87 16.77
N ALA A 252 8.20 9.31 15.75
CA ALA A 252 8.79 8.42 14.75
C ALA A 252 10.24 8.82 14.44
N ARG A 253 11.12 7.80 14.30
CA ARG A 253 12.52 8.03 13.96
C ARG A 253 12.72 8.48 12.53
N TYR A 254 11.97 7.88 11.60
CA TYR A 254 12.09 8.16 10.16
C TYR A 254 10.74 8.55 9.59
N TRP A 255 10.72 9.65 8.86
CA TRP A 255 9.56 10.16 8.15
C TRP A 255 9.78 10.01 6.65
N MET A 256 8.97 9.19 6.01
CA MET A 256 9.11 8.88 4.59
C MET A 256 7.89 9.39 3.80
N HIS A 257 8.15 10.13 2.72
CA HIS A 257 7.09 10.67 1.88
C HIS A 257 7.35 10.39 0.41
N ASN A 258 6.36 9.86 -0.29
CA ASN A 258 6.41 9.75 -1.73
C ASN A 258 5.93 11.05 -2.38
N ALA A 259 6.59 11.44 -3.47
CA ALA A 259 6.23 12.63 -4.23
C ALA A 259 4.91 12.46 -5.00
N PHE A 260 4.36 13.59 -5.49
CA PHE A 260 3.10 13.62 -6.22
C PHE A 260 3.11 12.84 -7.53
N LEU A 261 1.91 12.42 -7.93
CA LEU A 261 1.62 11.92 -9.26
C LEU A 261 0.96 13.04 -10.09
N ASN A 262 1.55 13.35 -11.25
CA ASN A 262 0.96 14.22 -12.24
C ASN A 262 0.26 13.40 -13.33
N ILE A 263 -0.71 13.98 -14.01
CA ILE A 263 -1.36 13.40 -15.18
C ILE A 263 -1.13 14.35 -16.35
N ASP A 264 -0.51 13.86 -17.42
CA ASP A 264 -0.16 14.64 -18.60
C ASP A 264 0.52 15.99 -18.23
N ASN A 265 1.52 15.90 -17.34
CA ASN A 265 2.30 17.02 -16.79
C ASN A 265 1.47 18.06 -16.01
N ARG A 266 0.28 17.70 -15.56
CA ARG A 266 -0.59 18.55 -14.73
C ARG A 266 -0.92 17.86 -13.40
N LYS A 267 -1.08 18.64 -12.34
CA LYS A 267 -1.54 18.11 -11.07
C LYS A 267 -2.90 17.44 -11.24
N MET A 268 -3.05 16.23 -10.72
CA MET A 268 -4.33 15.52 -10.71
C MET A 268 -5.34 16.27 -9.81
N SER A 269 -6.51 16.59 -10.35
CA SER A 269 -7.62 17.15 -9.56
C SER A 269 -8.97 16.85 -10.19
N LYS A 270 -10.01 16.72 -9.34
CA LYS A 270 -11.40 16.54 -9.80
C LYS A 270 -11.88 17.72 -10.64
N SER A 271 -11.47 18.96 -10.29
CA SER A 271 -11.86 20.18 -11.01
C SER A 271 -11.28 20.29 -12.41
N LEU A 272 -10.15 19.64 -12.69
CA LEU A 272 -9.52 19.57 -14.00
C LEU A 272 -10.03 18.41 -14.87
N GLY A 273 -10.91 17.55 -14.33
CA GLY A 273 -11.43 16.40 -15.06
C GLY A 273 -10.38 15.34 -15.43
N ASN A 274 -9.17 15.43 -14.85
CA ASN A 274 -8.07 14.50 -15.11
C ASN A 274 -7.89 13.48 -13.97
N PHE A 275 -8.89 13.34 -13.11
CA PHE A 275 -8.91 12.38 -12.01
C PHE A 275 -9.08 10.95 -12.58
N ARG A 276 -8.23 10.00 -12.15
CA ARG A 276 -8.27 8.60 -12.58
C ARG A 276 -8.31 7.69 -11.37
N THR A 277 -9.30 6.82 -11.30
CA THR A 277 -9.37 5.76 -10.30
C THR A 277 -8.53 4.55 -10.71
N VAL A 278 -8.12 3.75 -9.72
CA VAL A 278 -7.44 2.47 -9.99
C VAL A 278 -8.37 1.54 -10.76
N ARG A 279 -9.68 1.58 -10.48
CA ARG A 279 -10.70 0.78 -11.17
C ARG A 279 -10.77 1.11 -12.67
N GLU A 280 -10.77 2.39 -13.05
CA GLU A 280 -10.73 2.80 -14.47
C GLU A 280 -9.45 2.34 -15.16
N ILE A 281 -8.32 2.31 -14.44
CA ILE A 281 -7.07 1.78 -15.01
C ILE A 281 -7.17 0.27 -15.21
N SER A 282 -7.81 -0.46 -14.28
CA SER A 282 -7.95 -1.92 -14.36
C SER A 282 -8.80 -2.40 -15.57
N GLU A 283 -9.63 -1.51 -16.13
CA GLU A 283 -10.38 -1.79 -17.36
C GLU A 283 -9.50 -1.82 -18.62
N GLN A 284 -8.30 -1.21 -18.56
CA GLN A 284 -7.41 -1.08 -19.71
C GLN A 284 -6.09 -1.83 -19.53
N TYR A 285 -5.62 -1.97 -18.30
CA TYR A 285 -4.32 -2.55 -17.96
C TYR A 285 -4.45 -3.51 -16.77
N ASP A 286 -3.68 -4.59 -16.79
CA ASP A 286 -3.40 -5.37 -15.58
C ASP A 286 -2.80 -4.44 -14.51
N LEU A 287 -3.30 -4.49 -13.28
CA LEU A 287 -2.82 -3.63 -12.21
C LEU A 287 -1.35 -3.88 -11.81
N GLN A 288 -0.76 -5.01 -12.26
CA GLN A 288 0.68 -5.23 -12.17
C GLN A 288 1.46 -4.26 -13.07
N VAL A 289 0.89 -3.82 -14.19
CA VAL A 289 1.47 -2.77 -15.05
C VAL A 289 1.48 -1.43 -14.32
N LEU A 290 0.38 -1.10 -13.61
CA LEU A 290 0.32 0.10 -12.78
C LEU A 290 1.37 0.04 -11.67
N ARG A 291 1.52 -1.12 -10.99
CA ARG A 291 2.57 -1.32 -9.99
C ARG A 291 3.96 -1.11 -10.56
N PHE A 292 4.26 -1.73 -11.69
CA PHE A 292 5.55 -1.59 -12.37
C PHE A 292 5.82 -0.14 -12.77
N PHE A 293 4.82 0.55 -13.32
CA PHE A 293 4.89 1.99 -13.63
C PHE A 293 5.24 2.83 -12.39
N MET A 294 4.56 2.60 -11.26
CA MET A 294 4.82 3.36 -10.03
C MET A 294 6.24 3.16 -9.48
N LEU A 295 6.84 1.99 -9.73
CA LEU A 295 8.19 1.64 -9.29
C LEU A 295 9.29 2.00 -10.32
N SER A 296 8.92 2.47 -11.51
CA SER A 296 9.87 2.86 -12.56
C SER A 296 10.64 4.15 -12.28
N ALA A 297 10.21 4.91 -11.27
CA ALA A 297 10.90 6.11 -10.79
C ALA A 297 11.11 6.02 -9.28
N HIS A 298 12.13 6.73 -8.78
CA HIS A 298 12.36 6.84 -7.35
C HIS A 298 11.15 7.44 -6.64
N TYR A 299 10.76 6.90 -5.47
CA TYR A 299 9.52 7.28 -4.79
C TYR A 299 9.44 8.77 -4.44
N ARG A 300 10.57 9.45 -4.18
CA ARG A 300 10.66 10.88 -3.89
C ARG A 300 10.64 11.78 -5.13
N SER A 301 10.69 11.21 -6.33
CA SER A 301 10.60 11.99 -7.57
C SER A 301 9.15 12.07 -8.03
N PRO A 302 8.68 13.25 -8.47
CA PRO A 302 7.38 13.35 -9.13
C PRO A 302 7.29 12.38 -10.30
N LEU A 303 6.15 11.71 -10.45
CA LEU A 303 5.90 10.75 -11.51
C LEU A 303 4.79 11.28 -12.41
N ASN A 304 5.00 11.24 -13.72
CA ASN A 304 3.97 11.68 -14.66
C ASN A 304 3.26 10.47 -15.26
N PHE A 305 1.95 10.38 -15.08
CA PHE A 305 1.12 9.36 -15.69
C PHE A 305 0.69 9.80 -17.08
N SER A 306 0.93 8.93 -18.07
CA SER A 306 0.43 9.07 -19.43
C SER A 306 0.23 7.70 -20.07
N ALA A 307 -0.58 7.62 -21.12
CA ALA A 307 -0.82 6.38 -21.85
C ALA A 307 0.49 5.79 -22.40
N ASP A 308 1.37 6.62 -22.98
CA ASP A 308 2.65 6.17 -23.54
C ASP A 308 3.56 5.53 -22.46
N LEU A 309 3.60 6.10 -21.25
CA LEU A 309 4.40 5.57 -20.16
C LEU A 309 3.79 4.28 -19.59
N MET A 310 2.46 4.14 -19.61
CA MET A 310 1.80 2.90 -19.25
C MET A 310 2.09 1.79 -20.26
N GLU A 311 2.05 2.08 -21.57
CA GLU A 311 2.44 1.12 -22.61
C GLU A 311 3.93 0.73 -22.51
N ALA A 312 4.81 1.69 -22.25
CA ALA A 312 6.23 1.39 -22.02
C ALA A 312 6.42 0.49 -20.78
N SER A 313 5.65 0.74 -19.71
CA SER A 313 5.68 -0.08 -18.49
C SER A 313 5.14 -1.50 -18.74
N LYS A 314 4.07 -1.64 -19.52
CA LYS A 314 3.53 -2.92 -19.96
C LYS A 314 4.59 -3.73 -20.70
N ASN A 315 5.20 -3.14 -21.72
CA ASN A 315 6.27 -3.80 -22.50
C ASN A 315 7.48 -4.17 -21.62
N GLY A 316 7.82 -3.32 -20.65
CA GLY A 316 8.89 -3.59 -19.67
C GLY A 316 8.58 -4.80 -18.79
N LEU A 317 7.40 -4.85 -18.21
CA LEU A 317 6.95 -5.97 -17.38
C LEU A 317 6.86 -7.27 -18.20
N GLU A 318 6.29 -7.22 -19.39
CA GLU A 318 6.19 -8.37 -20.31
C GLU A 318 7.56 -8.99 -20.62
N ARG A 319 8.61 -8.20 -20.76
CA ARG A 319 9.98 -8.74 -20.96
C ARG A 319 10.45 -9.58 -19.79
N ILE A 320 10.11 -9.20 -18.55
CA ILE A 320 10.46 -9.95 -17.34
C ILE A 320 9.63 -11.24 -17.27
N VAL A 321 8.32 -11.13 -17.50
CA VAL A 321 7.39 -12.28 -17.50
C VAL A 321 7.80 -13.29 -18.58
N ASN A 322 8.09 -12.84 -19.80
CA ASN A 322 8.53 -13.71 -20.89
C ASN A 322 9.84 -14.47 -20.55
N ALA A 323 10.76 -13.86 -19.81
CA ALA A 323 11.95 -14.56 -19.33
C ALA A 323 11.62 -15.68 -18.34
N ALA A 324 10.69 -15.43 -17.42
CA ALA A 324 10.21 -16.44 -16.48
C ALA A 324 9.48 -17.59 -17.21
N ASP A 325 8.62 -17.26 -18.17
CA ASP A 325 7.88 -18.26 -18.97
C ASP A 325 8.81 -19.09 -19.86
N ASN A 326 9.83 -18.47 -20.46
CA ASN A 326 10.86 -19.19 -21.20
C ASN A 326 11.64 -20.16 -20.31
N LEU A 327 12.00 -19.77 -19.10
CA LEU A 327 12.65 -20.68 -18.14
C LEU A 327 11.75 -21.88 -17.80
N LYS A 328 10.46 -21.67 -17.57
CA LYS A 328 9.50 -22.76 -17.34
C LYS A 328 9.40 -23.68 -18.55
N PHE A 329 9.32 -23.12 -19.74
CA PHE A 329 9.28 -23.92 -20.98
C PHE A 329 10.53 -24.78 -21.13
N LEU A 330 11.71 -24.19 -20.94
CA LEU A 330 12.98 -24.92 -21.00
C LEU A 330 13.06 -26.00 -19.93
N MET A 331 12.65 -25.72 -18.66
CA MET A 331 12.59 -26.72 -17.60
C MET A 331 11.69 -27.90 -17.93
N GLY A 332 10.53 -27.66 -18.54
CA GLY A 332 9.60 -28.69 -18.97
C GLY A 332 10.15 -29.60 -20.09
N ASN A 333 11.16 -29.13 -20.84
CA ASN A 333 11.77 -29.85 -21.96
C ASN A 333 13.25 -30.23 -21.70
N ALA A 334 13.76 -29.99 -20.48
CA ALA A 334 15.15 -30.24 -20.14
C ALA A 334 15.52 -31.72 -20.26
N LYS A 335 16.64 -32.02 -20.91
CA LYS A 335 17.15 -33.39 -21.09
C LYS A 335 18.03 -33.84 -19.93
N ALA A 336 18.70 -32.92 -19.25
CA ALA A 336 19.56 -33.17 -18.11
C ALA A 336 18.91 -32.63 -16.82
N GLU A 337 18.92 -33.42 -15.75
CA GLU A 337 18.38 -32.99 -14.46
C GLU A 337 19.38 -32.16 -13.64
N ALA A 338 20.64 -32.65 -13.52
CA ALA A 338 21.65 -32.07 -12.66
C ALA A 338 22.43 -30.94 -13.34
N ILE A 339 22.78 -29.92 -12.55
CA ILE A 339 23.60 -28.78 -12.98
C ILE A 339 25.03 -29.24 -13.33
N THR A 340 25.58 -28.73 -14.42
CA THR A 340 26.99 -28.94 -14.80
C THR A 340 27.90 -27.92 -14.10
N ASP A 341 29.23 -28.21 -14.06
CA ASP A 341 30.23 -27.27 -13.48
C ASP A 341 30.20 -25.91 -14.21
N ALA A 342 30.05 -25.89 -15.52
CA ALA A 342 29.97 -24.66 -16.33
C ALA A 342 28.70 -23.85 -16.01
N GLU A 343 27.57 -24.51 -15.82
CA GLU A 343 26.32 -23.85 -15.40
C GLU A 343 26.40 -23.36 -13.95
N ALA A 344 27.07 -24.09 -13.06
CA ALA A 344 27.30 -23.64 -11.69
C ALA A 344 28.17 -22.37 -11.66
N GLU A 345 29.24 -22.30 -12.50
CA GLU A 345 30.01 -21.08 -12.66
C GLU A 345 29.18 -19.92 -13.25
N ASN A 346 28.29 -20.21 -14.22
CA ASN A 346 27.37 -19.19 -14.74
C ASN A 346 26.37 -18.75 -13.68
N PHE A 347 25.83 -19.66 -12.88
CA PHE A 347 24.94 -19.27 -11.80
C PHE A 347 25.65 -18.39 -10.75
N ALA A 348 26.88 -18.70 -10.39
CA ALA A 348 27.66 -17.88 -9.46
C ALA A 348 27.82 -16.41 -9.93
N LYS A 349 27.91 -16.15 -11.23
CA LYS A 349 27.96 -14.79 -11.78
C LYS A 349 26.69 -13.98 -11.53
N THR A 350 25.56 -14.64 -11.22
CA THR A 350 24.31 -13.92 -10.90
C THR A 350 24.39 -13.14 -9.59
N GLU A 351 25.36 -13.42 -8.73
CA GLU A 351 25.62 -12.64 -7.50
C GLU A 351 25.87 -11.16 -7.80
N GLU A 352 26.42 -10.82 -8.96
CA GLU A 352 26.63 -9.44 -9.39
C GLU A 352 25.31 -8.68 -9.54
N PHE A 353 24.30 -9.32 -10.12
CA PHE A 353 22.97 -8.71 -10.31
C PHE A 353 22.21 -8.59 -8.98
N VAL A 354 22.35 -9.58 -8.10
CA VAL A 354 21.80 -9.51 -6.73
C VAL A 354 22.45 -8.36 -5.96
N ALA A 355 23.76 -8.24 -6.01
CA ALA A 355 24.48 -7.14 -5.36
C ALA A 355 24.08 -5.76 -5.94
N GLY A 356 23.88 -5.67 -7.26
CA GLY A 356 23.37 -4.47 -7.92
C GLY A 356 21.95 -4.09 -7.44
N PHE A 357 21.07 -5.06 -7.35
CA PHE A 357 19.71 -4.89 -6.83
C PHE A 357 19.72 -4.43 -5.36
N GLU A 358 20.46 -5.13 -4.51
CA GLU A 358 20.56 -4.77 -3.09
C GLU A 358 21.19 -3.40 -2.88
N LYS A 359 22.22 -3.05 -3.64
CA LYS A 359 22.84 -1.72 -3.58
C LYS A 359 21.83 -0.61 -3.90
N ALA A 360 20.98 -0.82 -4.92
CA ALA A 360 19.96 0.12 -5.29
C ALA A 360 18.91 0.26 -4.18
N MET A 361 18.42 -0.86 -3.65
CA MET A 361 17.42 -0.86 -2.59
C MET A 361 17.97 -0.36 -1.26
N ASP A 362 19.22 -0.61 -0.94
CA ASP A 362 19.90 -0.11 0.26
C ASP A 362 20.17 1.40 0.20
N ASP A 363 20.10 2.02 -0.97
CA ASP A 363 20.21 3.47 -1.16
C ASP A 363 18.81 4.13 -1.27
N ASP A 364 18.08 4.13 -0.18
CA ASP A 364 16.80 4.82 -0.07
C ASP A 364 15.70 4.22 -1.00
N PHE A 365 15.69 2.88 -1.08
CA PHE A 365 14.72 2.13 -1.86
C PHE A 365 14.61 2.60 -3.31
N ASN A 366 15.75 2.74 -3.99
CA ASN A 366 15.82 3.15 -5.38
C ASN A 366 15.31 2.05 -6.31
N THR A 367 13.99 1.96 -6.47
CA THR A 367 13.35 0.93 -7.28
C THR A 367 13.66 1.06 -8.76
N ALA A 368 13.96 2.24 -9.27
CA ALA A 368 14.33 2.43 -10.67
C ALA A 368 15.63 1.70 -11.03
N ASP A 369 16.66 1.85 -10.18
CA ASP A 369 17.94 1.14 -10.36
C ASP A 369 17.79 -0.36 -10.05
N ALA A 370 16.93 -0.72 -9.08
CA ALA A 370 16.62 -2.12 -8.80
C ALA A 370 15.95 -2.82 -9.99
N VAL A 371 15.02 -2.16 -10.68
CA VAL A 371 14.42 -2.65 -11.94
C VAL A 371 15.47 -2.78 -13.03
N ALA A 372 16.43 -1.85 -13.14
CA ALA A 372 17.54 -1.96 -14.10
C ALA A 372 18.39 -3.21 -13.83
N ALA A 373 18.71 -3.50 -12.57
CA ALA A 373 19.44 -4.73 -12.19
C ALA A 373 18.65 -6.01 -12.56
N ILE A 374 17.33 -6.00 -12.43
CA ILE A 374 16.47 -7.11 -12.88
C ILE A 374 16.52 -7.26 -14.42
N PHE A 375 16.52 -6.18 -15.19
CA PHE A 375 16.65 -6.26 -16.64
C PHE A 375 18.02 -6.81 -17.07
N ASP A 376 19.11 -6.47 -16.36
CA ASP A 376 20.42 -7.03 -16.60
C ASP A 376 20.45 -8.54 -16.31
N LEU A 377 19.81 -8.98 -15.21
CA LEU A 377 19.60 -10.40 -14.92
C LEU A 377 18.79 -11.10 -16.03
N VAL A 378 17.68 -10.51 -16.48
CA VAL A 378 16.87 -11.06 -17.58
C VAL A 378 17.68 -11.21 -18.86
N LYS A 379 18.50 -10.21 -19.21
CA LYS A 379 19.40 -10.28 -20.34
C LYS A 379 20.41 -11.42 -20.17
N TYR A 380 20.99 -11.56 -18.97
CA TYR A 380 21.92 -12.63 -18.64
C TYR A 380 21.27 -14.01 -18.78
N ILE A 381 20.08 -14.21 -18.20
CA ILE A 381 19.28 -15.43 -18.33
C ILE A 381 19.11 -15.80 -19.82
N ASN A 382 18.61 -14.88 -20.64
CA ASN A 382 18.34 -15.13 -22.06
C ASN A 382 19.59 -15.42 -22.89
N THR A 383 20.79 -15.08 -22.39
CA THR A 383 22.06 -15.33 -23.09
C THR A 383 22.78 -16.59 -22.61
N THR A 384 22.44 -17.11 -21.43
CA THR A 384 23.11 -18.26 -20.83
C THR A 384 22.26 -19.51 -20.73
N THR A 385 21.00 -19.44 -21.20
CA THR A 385 20.07 -20.60 -21.22
C THR A 385 19.67 -20.96 -22.63
N ASP A 386 19.56 -22.27 -22.89
CA ASP A 386 19.12 -22.84 -24.15
C ASP A 386 18.43 -24.23 -23.92
N ALA A 387 18.13 -24.93 -25.01
CA ALA A 387 17.50 -26.24 -24.98
C ALA A 387 18.37 -27.38 -24.40
N GLU A 388 19.66 -27.16 -24.23
CA GLU A 388 20.59 -28.14 -23.63
C GLU A 388 20.86 -27.84 -22.14
N SER A 389 20.33 -26.74 -21.62
CA SER A 389 20.47 -26.35 -20.21
C SER A 389 19.81 -27.36 -19.28
N SER A 390 20.47 -27.63 -18.14
CA SER A 390 19.94 -28.56 -17.13
C SER A 390 18.77 -27.95 -16.36
N LYS A 391 17.86 -28.83 -15.95
CA LYS A 391 16.65 -28.42 -15.20
C LYS A 391 17.01 -27.71 -13.89
N GLU A 392 18.01 -28.20 -13.16
CA GLU A 392 18.45 -27.58 -11.91
C GLU A 392 18.98 -26.17 -12.11
N TYR A 393 19.75 -25.94 -13.19
CA TYR A 393 20.26 -24.60 -13.52
C TYR A 393 19.12 -23.64 -13.83
N LEU A 394 18.18 -24.06 -14.70
CA LEU A 394 17.01 -23.30 -15.07
C LEU A 394 16.13 -22.97 -13.86
N GLN A 395 15.94 -23.93 -12.94
CA GLN A 395 15.16 -23.74 -11.71
C GLN A 395 15.81 -22.70 -10.81
N LYS A 396 17.14 -22.77 -10.61
CA LYS A 396 17.87 -21.78 -9.80
C LYS A 396 17.74 -20.36 -10.35
N LEU A 397 17.82 -20.19 -11.67
CA LEU A 397 17.60 -18.89 -12.33
C LEU A 397 16.17 -18.38 -12.19
N PHE A 398 15.20 -19.28 -12.34
CA PHE A 398 13.78 -18.97 -12.15
C PHE A 398 13.51 -18.50 -10.72
N ASP A 399 13.97 -19.26 -9.73
CA ASP A 399 13.78 -18.94 -8.31
C ASP A 399 14.42 -17.59 -7.95
N LEU A 400 15.60 -17.31 -8.52
CA LEU A 400 16.27 -16.02 -8.32
C LEU A 400 15.45 -14.87 -8.92
N LEU A 401 14.96 -15.02 -10.16
CA LEU A 401 14.13 -14.01 -10.82
C LEU A 401 12.85 -13.75 -10.03
N VAL A 402 12.14 -14.81 -9.61
CA VAL A 402 10.93 -14.72 -8.78
C VAL A 402 11.23 -14.04 -7.43
N LYS A 403 12.37 -14.37 -6.82
CA LYS A 403 12.79 -13.77 -5.53
C LYS A 403 12.96 -12.26 -5.66
N LEU A 404 13.74 -11.77 -6.64
CA LEU A 404 14.00 -10.33 -6.78
C LEU A 404 12.76 -9.55 -7.23
N THR A 405 12.00 -10.09 -8.19
CA THR A 405 10.72 -9.47 -8.61
C THR A 405 9.68 -9.47 -7.50
N GLY A 406 9.66 -10.50 -6.66
CA GLY A 406 8.79 -10.61 -5.48
C GLY A 406 9.06 -9.52 -4.43
N VAL A 407 10.30 -9.05 -4.27
CA VAL A 407 10.61 -7.89 -3.43
C VAL A 407 9.92 -6.63 -3.94
N LEU A 408 9.85 -6.46 -5.26
CA LEU A 408 9.10 -5.36 -5.87
C LEU A 408 7.59 -5.65 -5.95
N GLY A 409 7.14 -6.83 -5.49
CA GLY A 409 5.75 -7.28 -5.55
C GLY A 409 5.25 -7.53 -6.96
N LEU A 410 6.16 -7.75 -7.92
CA LEU A 410 5.82 -8.09 -9.30
C LEU A 410 5.58 -9.59 -9.39
N ILE A 411 4.45 -9.97 -9.98
CA ILE A 411 4.07 -11.37 -10.20
C ILE A 411 4.58 -11.77 -11.58
N VAL A 412 5.63 -12.58 -11.63
CA VAL A 412 6.19 -13.13 -12.88
C VAL A 412 5.88 -14.62 -13.05
N ASP A 413 5.48 -15.29 -11.98
CA ASP A 413 4.97 -16.65 -11.97
C ASP A 413 3.45 -16.63 -11.91
N LYS A 414 2.81 -16.21 -13.00
CA LYS A 414 1.35 -16.32 -13.12
C LYS A 414 1.01 -17.80 -13.26
N LYS A 415 0.18 -18.32 -12.35
CA LYS A 415 -0.52 -19.59 -12.63
C LYS A 415 -1.39 -19.35 -13.86
N GLU A 416 -1.35 -20.25 -14.84
CA GLU A 416 -2.27 -20.16 -15.96
C GLU A 416 -3.70 -20.11 -15.42
N GLU A 417 -4.35 -18.97 -15.63
CA GLU A 417 -5.78 -18.88 -15.37
C GLU A 417 -6.47 -19.71 -16.46
N ILE A 418 -7.09 -20.80 -16.05
CA ILE A 418 -7.98 -21.56 -16.93
C ILE A 418 -9.08 -20.61 -17.43
N LEU A 419 -9.27 -20.54 -18.74
CA LEU A 419 -10.39 -19.84 -19.37
C LEU A 419 -11.71 -20.46 -18.89
N ASP A 420 -12.74 -19.65 -18.68
CA ASP A 420 -14.04 -20.12 -18.21
C ASP A 420 -14.62 -21.21 -19.13
N GLU A 421 -14.38 -21.12 -20.45
CA GLU A 421 -14.74 -22.16 -21.43
C GLU A 421 -14.04 -23.51 -21.17
N ASP A 422 -12.79 -23.49 -20.72
CA ASP A 422 -12.05 -24.72 -20.43
C ASP A 422 -12.47 -25.29 -19.07
N ILE A 423 -12.86 -24.43 -18.12
CA ILE A 423 -13.50 -24.87 -16.85
C ILE A 423 -14.81 -25.58 -17.16
N GLU A 424 -15.66 -25.01 -18.02
CA GLU A 424 -16.94 -25.59 -18.40
C GLU A 424 -16.74 -26.94 -19.13
N LYS A 425 -15.78 -27.05 -20.04
CA LYS A 425 -15.43 -28.33 -20.70
C LYS A 425 -15.00 -29.39 -19.71
N LEU A 426 -14.14 -29.04 -18.72
CA LEU A 426 -13.72 -29.99 -17.69
C LEU A 426 -14.89 -30.39 -16.77
N ILE A 427 -15.83 -29.49 -16.49
CA ILE A 427 -17.04 -29.80 -15.74
C ILE A 427 -17.94 -30.75 -16.53
N GLU A 428 -18.10 -30.54 -17.84
CA GLU A 428 -18.87 -31.45 -18.74
C GLU A 428 -18.20 -32.84 -18.78
N GLU A 429 -16.87 -32.90 -18.95
CA GLU A 429 -16.12 -34.16 -18.94
C GLU A 429 -16.27 -34.90 -17.59
N ARG A 430 -16.18 -34.17 -16.47
CA ARG A 430 -16.43 -34.74 -15.14
C ARG A 430 -17.84 -35.30 -15.01
N GLN A 431 -18.85 -34.60 -15.53
CA GLN A 431 -20.24 -35.09 -15.51
C GLN A 431 -20.39 -36.36 -16.38
N ALA A 432 -19.77 -36.38 -17.57
CA ALA A 432 -19.77 -37.55 -18.44
C ALA A 432 -19.10 -38.76 -17.77
N ALA A 433 -17.95 -38.58 -17.13
CA ALA A 433 -17.26 -39.61 -16.36
C ALA A 433 -18.15 -40.16 -15.23
N ARG A 434 -18.82 -39.29 -14.48
CA ARG A 434 -19.78 -39.72 -13.42
C ARG A 434 -20.95 -40.52 -13.98
N LYS A 435 -21.52 -40.13 -15.14
CA LYS A 435 -22.58 -40.91 -15.82
C LYS A 435 -22.07 -42.27 -16.28
N ALA A 436 -20.83 -42.35 -16.74
CA ALA A 436 -20.17 -43.62 -17.10
C ALA A 436 -19.72 -44.44 -15.92
N LYS A 437 -19.92 -43.97 -14.67
CA LYS A 437 -19.44 -44.56 -13.42
C LYS A 437 -17.91 -44.66 -13.32
N ASP A 438 -17.19 -43.82 -14.06
CA ASP A 438 -15.75 -43.65 -13.93
C ASP A 438 -15.46 -42.56 -12.88
N PHE A 439 -15.55 -43.00 -11.62
CA PHE A 439 -15.37 -42.11 -10.49
C PHE A 439 -13.90 -41.64 -10.34
N ALA A 440 -12.95 -42.50 -10.77
CA ALA A 440 -11.52 -42.14 -10.71
C ALA A 440 -11.21 -40.94 -11.61
N ARG A 441 -11.74 -40.93 -12.84
CA ARG A 441 -11.59 -39.75 -13.74
C ARG A 441 -12.32 -38.51 -13.23
N ALA A 442 -13.52 -38.71 -12.68
CA ALA A 442 -14.30 -37.58 -12.13
C ALA A 442 -13.64 -36.92 -10.92
N ASP A 443 -12.99 -37.70 -10.05
CA ASP A 443 -12.23 -37.15 -8.91
C ASP A 443 -10.93 -36.51 -9.35
N ALA A 444 -10.21 -37.07 -10.33
CA ALA A 444 -9.02 -36.47 -10.92
C ALA A 444 -9.30 -35.07 -11.52
N ILE A 445 -10.41 -34.91 -12.25
CA ILE A 445 -10.82 -33.61 -12.81
C ILE A 445 -11.18 -32.61 -11.70
N ARG A 446 -11.84 -33.06 -10.63
CA ARG A 446 -12.15 -32.18 -9.49
C ARG A 446 -10.89 -31.68 -8.81
N ASP A 447 -9.91 -32.56 -8.62
CA ASP A 447 -8.65 -32.23 -7.95
C ASP A 447 -7.79 -31.32 -8.85
N GLU A 448 -7.77 -31.55 -10.18
CA GLU A 448 -7.14 -30.66 -11.16
C GLU A 448 -7.75 -29.24 -11.12
N LEU A 449 -9.08 -29.14 -11.08
CA LEU A 449 -9.75 -27.84 -10.99
C LEU A 449 -9.47 -27.16 -9.65
N LEU A 450 -9.40 -27.92 -8.56
CA LEU A 450 -9.07 -27.39 -7.23
C LEU A 450 -7.63 -26.86 -7.18
N GLU A 451 -6.66 -27.57 -7.76
CA GLU A 451 -5.26 -27.13 -7.89
C GLU A 451 -5.14 -25.80 -8.69
N LYS A 452 -6.04 -25.62 -9.67
CA LYS A 452 -6.15 -24.39 -10.48
C LYS A 452 -7.02 -23.31 -9.80
N GLY A 453 -7.36 -23.47 -8.52
CA GLY A 453 -8.11 -22.50 -7.74
C GLY A 453 -9.61 -22.45 -8.08
N ILE A 454 -10.18 -23.53 -8.64
CA ILE A 454 -11.61 -23.63 -8.97
C ILE A 454 -12.31 -24.56 -7.98
N ILE A 455 -13.28 -24.04 -7.27
CA ILE A 455 -14.09 -24.81 -6.30
C ILE A 455 -15.42 -25.18 -6.95
N LEU A 456 -15.69 -26.49 -7.07
CA LEU A 456 -16.93 -27.02 -7.58
C LEU A 456 -17.94 -27.26 -6.46
N LYS A 457 -19.21 -26.96 -6.72
CA LYS A 457 -20.35 -27.27 -5.86
C LYS A 457 -21.42 -28.02 -6.66
N ASP A 458 -21.61 -29.30 -6.36
CA ASP A 458 -22.69 -30.08 -6.94
C ASP A 458 -24.04 -29.64 -6.35
N THR A 459 -25.00 -29.26 -7.20
CA THR A 459 -26.38 -28.88 -6.82
C THR A 459 -27.39 -29.76 -7.54
N ARG A 460 -28.67 -29.69 -7.14
CA ARG A 460 -29.75 -30.42 -7.81
C ARG A 460 -30.00 -29.94 -9.25
N GLU A 461 -29.58 -28.71 -9.55
CA GLU A 461 -29.77 -28.05 -10.85
C GLU A 461 -28.55 -28.16 -11.75
N GLY A 462 -27.44 -28.71 -11.24
CA GLY A 462 -26.15 -28.86 -11.97
C GLY A 462 -24.95 -28.59 -11.10
N VAL A 463 -23.77 -28.46 -11.73
CA VAL A 463 -22.52 -28.09 -11.07
C VAL A 463 -22.35 -26.58 -11.15
N GLN A 464 -22.24 -25.93 -10.00
CA GLN A 464 -21.81 -24.54 -9.89
C GLN A 464 -20.34 -24.50 -9.55
N TRP A 465 -19.64 -23.48 -10.03
CA TRP A 465 -18.26 -23.28 -9.72
C TRP A 465 -17.96 -21.82 -9.35
N LYS A 466 -16.87 -21.62 -8.61
CA LYS A 466 -16.32 -20.28 -8.31
C LYS A 466 -14.81 -20.38 -8.23
N ARG A 467 -14.13 -19.28 -8.52
CA ARG A 467 -12.70 -19.12 -8.25
C ARG A 467 -12.49 -18.99 -6.74
N ALA A 468 -11.42 -19.63 -6.21
CA ALA A 468 -11.10 -19.66 -4.78
C ALA A 468 -10.66 -18.29 -4.26
#